data_6129ed67690122680c5cdd99204e541a
#
_entry.id   6129ed67690122680c5cdd99204e541a
#
_cell.length_a   1.000
_cell.length_b   1.000
_cell.length_c   1.000
_cell.angle_alpha   90.00
_cell.angle_beta   90.00
_cell.angle_gamma   90.00
#
_symmetry.space_group_name_H-M   'P 1'
#
loop_
_entity.id
_entity.type
_entity.pdbx_description
1 polymer ?
#
loop_
_entity_poly.entity_id
_entity_poly.type
_entity_poly.pdbx_seq_one_letter_code
_entity_poly.pdbx_strand_id
1 'polypeptide(L)'
;MDNIDKQILSALQKNATIPLSELSKRVGLSTTPCWNRIRRMEEEGTITSRVTVLNNKKINLNIVVFLSISVSSHSEEWLTAFQKIIEQYNQIIEVYRLTGSSTDYLLKIVAPSIDEYDKFQQKLINEIKFNKMSSSIALKEIKKINSLPLDYI
;
A
#
# COMPACT_ATOMS: atom_id res chain seq x y z
N MET A 1 15.93 13.29 -12.50
CA MET A 1 14.84 14.26 -12.12
C MET A 1 15.45 15.58 -11.71
N ASP A 2 14.85 16.70 -12.08
CA ASP A 2 15.29 18.05 -11.70
C ASP A 2 14.37 18.68 -10.63
N ASN A 3 14.69 19.90 -10.18
CA ASN A 3 13.89 20.59 -9.17
C ASN A 3 12.43 20.83 -9.58
N ILE A 4 12.17 20.99 -10.87
CA ILE A 4 10.79 21.17 -11.38
C ILE A 4 10.03 19.85 -11.27
N ASP A 5 10.65 18.73 -11.61
CA ASP A 5 10.05 17.40 -11.43
C ASP A 5 9.69 17.13 -9.96
N LYS A 6 10.59 17.47 -9.03
CA LYS A 6 10.32 17.39 -7.57
C LYS A 6 9.12 18.25 -7.16
N GLN A 7 9.00 19.47 -7.67
CA GLN A 7 7.87 20.35 -7.38
C GLN A 7 6.55 19.79 -7.93
N ILE A 8 6.56 19.25 -9.14
CA ILE A 8 5.41 18.57 -9.75
C ILE A 8 4.98 17.39 -8.89
N LEU A 9 5.91 16.48 -8.53
CA LEU A 9 5.64 15.32 -7.69
C LEU A 9 5.11 15.72 -6.32
N SER A 10 5.71 16.73 -5.68
CA SER A 10 5.24 17.26 -4.38
C SER A 10 3.81 17.78 -4.44
N ALA A 11 3.43 18.44 -5.53
CA ALA A 11 2.08 18.94 -5.72
C ALA A 11 1.10 17.78 -5.95
N LEU A 12 1.44 16.84 -6.84
CA LEU A 12 0.59 15.68 -7.17
C LEU A 12 0.38 14.74 -6.00
N GLN A 13 1.40 14.53 -5.15
CA GLN A 13 1.25 13.72 -3.92
C GLN A 13 0.26 14.33 -2.91
N LYS A 14 0.13 15.66 -2.90
CA LYS A 14 -0.83 16.37 -2.04
C LYS A 14 -2.23 16.44 -2.64
N ASN A 15 -2.30 16.62 -3.96
CA ASN A 15 -3.56 16.71 -4.70
C ASN A 15 -3.37 16.13 -6.10
N ALA A 16 -3.74 14.84 -6.28
CA ALA A 16 -3.64 14.15 -7.56
C ALA A 16 -4.62 14.69 -8.62
N THR A 17 -5.62 15.49 -8.21
CA THR A 17 -6.65 16.07 -9.09
C THR A 17 -6.41 17.55 -9.40
N ILE A 18 -5.26 18.10 -9.03
CA ILE A 18 -4.91 19.49 -9.34
C ILE A 18 -5.01 19.74 -10.86
N PRO A 19 -5.72 20.80 -11.32
CA PRO A 19 -5.78 21.12 -12.74
C PRO A 19 -4.38 21.41 -13.31
N LEU A 20 -4.12 20.89 -14.51
CA LEU A 20 -2.81 21.08 -15.17
C LEU A 20 -2.44 22.56 -15.32
N SER A 21 -3.42 23.41 -15.60
CA SER A 21 -3.23 24.87 -15.71
C SER A 21 -2.81 25.53 -14.39
N GLU A 22 -3.25 25.00 -13.26
CA GLU A 22 -2.83 25.46 -11.94
C GLU A 22 -1.45 24.90 -11.59
N LEU A 23 -1.23 23.61 -11.80
CA LEU A 23 0.05 22.97 -11.55
C LEU A 23 1.19 23.62 -12.34
N SER A 24 0.96 23.86 -13.65
CA SER A 24 1.97 24.47 -14.51
C SER A 24 2.37 25.87 -14.05
N LYS A 25 1.41 26.70 -13.66
CA LYS A 25 1.68 28.04 -13.05
C LYS A 25 2.49 27.92 -11.76
N ARG A 26 2.14 26.95 -10.92
CA ARG A 26 2.81 26.73 -9.62
C ARG A 26 4.29 26.36 -9.76
N VAL A 27 4.64 25.62 -10.82
CA VAL A 27 6.01 25.19 -11.09
C VAL A 27 6.75 26.08 -12.11
N GLY A 28 6.14 27.19 -12.52
CA GLY A 28 6.76 28.17 -13.45
C GLY A 28 6.87 27.69 -14.89
N LEU A 29 5.96 26.80 -15.34
CA LEU A 29 5.93 26.28 -16.71
C LEU A 29 4.63 26.66 -17.42
N SER A 30 4.65 26.58 -18.76
CA SER A 30 3.42 26.47 -19.54
C SER A 30 2.85 25.04 -19.45
N THR A 31 1.58 24.85 -19.84
CA THR A 31 0.85 23.59 -19.68
C THR A 31 1.49 22.42 -20.42
N THR A 32 1.93 22.61 -21.65
CA THR A 32 2.51 21.54 -22.49
C THR A 32 3.81 20.96 -21.89
N PRO A 33 4.84 21.75 -21.54
CA PRO A 33 6.03 21.22 -20.89
C PRO A 33 5.72 20.53 -19.55
N CYS A 34 4.78 21.08 -18.77
CA CYS A 34 4.36 20.48 -17.51
C CYS A 34 3.72 19.09 -17.75
N TRP A 35 2.82 18.99 -18.71
CA TRP A 35 2.20 17.74 -19.11
C TRP A 35 3.22 16.70 -19.60
N ASN A 36 4.16 17.10 -20.45
CA ASN A 36 5.22 16.22 -20.96
C ASN A 36 6.07 15.62 -19.83
N ARG A 37 6.39 16.41 -18.81
CA ARG A 37 7.14 15.95 -17.63
C ARG A 37 6.35 14.91 -16.82
N ILE A 38 5.07 15.18 -16.59
CA ILE A 38 4.19 14.25 -15.87
C ILE A 38 4.11 12.92 -16.64
N ARG A 39 3.83 12.98 -17.94
CA ARG A 39 3.74 11.80 -18.78
C ARG A 39 5.04 10.99 -18.80
N ARG A 40 6.18 11.63 -18.92
CA ARG A 40 7.48 10.96 -18.81
C ARG A 40 7.62 10.22 -17.47
N MET A 41 7.29 10.87 -16.34
CA MET A 41 7.37 10.25 -15.02
C MET A 41 6.37 9.10 -14.82
N GLU A 42 5.23 9.13 -15.51
CA GLU A 42 4.29 7.99 -15.59
C GLU A 42 4.88 6.85 -16.44
N GLU A 43 5.43 7.14 -17.62
CA GLU A 43 6.05 6.16 -18.50
C GLU A 43 7.30 5.50 -17.89
N GLU A 44 8.11 6.26 -17.15
CA GLU A 44 9.27 5.77 -16.37
C GLU A 44 8.88 5.03 -15.09
N GLY A 45 7.59 4.98 -14.72
CA GLY A 45 7.09 4.32 -13.51
C GLY A 45 7.40 5.07 -12.20
N THR A 46 7.87 6.32 -12.26
CA THR A 46 8.03 7.19 -11.07
C THR A 46 6.67 7.52 -10.47
N ILE A 47 5.67 7.76 -11.31
CA ILE A 47 4.26 7.86 -10.91
C ILE A 47 3.59 6.55 -11.32
N THR A 48 3.30 5.70 -10.35
CA THR A 48 2.73 4.37 -10.59
C THR A 48 1.21 4.40 -10.76
N SER A 49 0.53 5.30 -10.04
CA SER A 49 -0.94 5.43 -10.09
C SER A 49 -1.41 6.73 -9.45
N ARG A 50 -2.67 7.08 -9.72
CA ARG A 50 -3.40 8.13 -9.01
C ARG A 50 -4.64 7.51 -8.39
N VAL A 51 -4.72 7.51 -7.07
CA VAL A 51 -5.77 6.83 -6.33
C VAL A 51 -6.52 7.77 -5.39
N THR A 52 -7.79 7.47 -5.15
CA THR A 52 -8.57 8.11 -4.09
C THR A 52 -8.33 7.39 -2.78
N VAL A 53 -7.89 8.12 -1.76
CA VAL A 53 -7.71 7.57 -0.41
C VAL A 53 -9.03 7.64 0.34
N LEU A 54 -9.50 6.48 0.82
CA LEU A 54 -10.75 6.36 1.56
C LEU A 54 -10.52 6.38 3.06
N ASN A 55 -11.51 6.87 3.78
CA ASN A 55 -11.59 6.72 5.23
C ASN A 55 -12.19 5.35 5.55
N ASN A 56 -11.37 4.40 5.99
CA ASN A 56 -11.76 3.03 6.26
C ASN A 56 -12.92 2.92 7.29
N LYS A 57 -12.96 3.79 8.31
CA LYS A 57 -14.07 3.80 9.28
C LYS A 57 -15.41 4.23 8.67
N LYS A 58 -15.37 5.11 7.66
CA LYS A 58 -16.61 5.56 6.96
C LYS A 58 -17.16 4.51 6.00
N ILE A 59 -16.39 3.50 5.65
CA ILE A 59 -16.77 2.36 4.82
C ILE A 59 -16.83 1.05 5.62
N ASN A 60 -17.04 1.16 6.95
CA ASN A 60 -17.21 0.03 7.87
C ASN A 60 -15.98 -0.91 7.98
N LEU A 61 -14.78 -0.44 7.69
CA LEU A 61 -13.53 -1.18 7.94
C LEU A 61 -12.88 -0.63 9.22
N ASN A 62 -13.43 -1.02 10.37
CA ASN A 62 -13.16 -0.36 11.65
C ASN A 62 -11.86 -0.78 12.30
N ILE A 63 -11.35 -1.97 11.97
CA ILE A 63 -10.11 -2.49 12.55
C ILE A 63 -9.04 -2.71 11.50
N VAL A 64 -7.80 -2.51 11.92
CA VAL A 64 -6.60 -2.83 11.15
C VAL A 64 -5.83 -3.87 11.96
N VAL A 65 -5.47 -4.96 11.32
CA VAL A 65 -4.69 -6.05 11.91
C VAL A 65 -3.39 -6.23 11.17
N PHE A 66 -2.30 -6.36 11.91
CA PHE A 66 -1.01 -6.80 11.40
C PHE A 66 -0.83 -8.27 11.74
N LEU A 67 -0.87 -9.11 10.71
CA LEU A 67 -0.70 -10.56 10.83
C LEU A 67 0.74 -10.92 10.45
N SER A 68 1.49 -11.39 11.44
CA SER A 68 2.84 -11.91 11.28
C SER A 68 2.80 -13.42 11.04
N ILE A 69 3.49 -13.89 10.02
CA ILE A 69 3.54 -15.30 9.62
C ILE A 69 4.98 -15.75 9.54
N SER A 70 5.27 -16.95 10.07
CA SER A 70 6.50 -17.66 9.78
C SER A 70 6.20 -19.01 9.10
N VAL A 71 7.09 -19.43 8.22
CA VAL A 71 6.97 -20.67 7.46
C VAL A 71 8.22 -21.53 7.63
N SER A 72 8.05 -22.85 7.59
CA SER A 72 9.18 -23.77 7.72
C SER A 72 9.99 -23.93 6.44
N SER A 73 9.37 -23.61 5.29
CA SER A 73 9.99 -23.68 3.97
C SER A 73 9.34 -22.68 3.02
N HIS A 74 10.17 -22.04 2.21
CA HIS A 74 9.76 -21.15 1.12
C HIS A 74 9.72 -21.90 -0.22
N SER A 75 9.07 -23.07 -0.28
CA SER A 75 8.95 -23.82 -1.53
C SER A 75 8.13 -23.05 -2.56
N GLU A 76 8.38 -23.30 -3.86
CA GLU A 76 7.63 -22.65 -4.94
C GLU A 76 6.14 -22.95 -4.87
N GLU A 77 5.78 -24.19 -4.47
CA GLU A 77 4.39 -24.58 -4.30
C GLU A 77 3.71 -23.73 -3.20
N TRP A 78 4.39 -23.55 -2.04
CA TRP A 78 3.86 -22.75 -0.95
C TRP A 78 3.69 -21.27 -1.37
N LEU A 79 4.70 -20.69 -2.04
CA LEU A 79 4.65 -19.30 -2.52
C LEU A 79 3.50 -19.11 -3.52
N THR A 80 3.32 -20.04 -4.46
CA THR A 80 2.23 -19.98 -5.44
C THR A 80 0.85 -20.06 -4.77
N ALA A 81 0.69 -20.95 -3.79
CA ALA A 81 -0.55 -21.06 -3.01
C ALA A 81 -0.80 -19.79 -2.20
N PHE A 82 0.23 -19.23 -1.59
CA PHE A 82 0.14 -18.00 -0.81
C PHE A 82 -0.25 -16.79 -1.67
N GLN A 83 0.33 -16.64 -2.86
CA GLN A 83 -0.04 -15.59 -3.80
C GLN A 83 -1.51 -15.67 -4.20
N LYS A 84 -2.04 -16.85 -4.52
CA LYS A 84 -3.46 -17.04 -4.84
C LYS A 84 -4.37 -16.61 -3.69
N ILE A 85 -3.99 -16.91 -2.45
CA ILE A 85 -4.74 -16.52 -1.26
C ILE A 85 -4.74 -15.00 -1.09
N ILE A 86 -3.58 -14.35 -1.24
CA ILE A 86 -3.47 -12.89 -1.15
C ILE A 86 -4.38 -12.21 -2.19
N GLU A 87 -4.41 -12.72 -3.42
CA GLU A 87 -5.26 -12.20 -4.49
C GLU A 87 -6.76 -12.46 -4.25
N GLN A 88 -7.10 -13.56 -3.59
CA GLN A 88 -8.49 -13.94 -3.32
C GLN A 88 -9.14 -13.07 -2.23
N TYR A 89 -8.36 -12.62 -1.25
CA TYR A 89 -8.88 -11.93 -0.06
C TYR A 89 -8.63 -10.42 -0.10
N ASN A 90 -9.61 -9.65 -0.56
CA ASN A 90 -9.54 -8.18 -0.68
C ASN A 90 -9.28 -7.44 0.64
N GLN A 91 -9.54 -8.05 1.79
CA GLN A 91 -9.23 -7.49 3.10
C GLN A 91 -7.73 -7.49 3.42
N ILE A 92 -6.91 -8.26 2.70
CA ILE A 92 -5.45 -8.17 2.76
C ILE A 92 -5.02 -7.03 1.84
N ILE A 93 -4.63 -5.90 2.42
CA ILE A 93 -4.35 -4.67 1.64
C ILE A 93 -2.86 -4.42 1.41
N GLU A 94 -1.99 -5.02 2.23
CA GLU A 94 -0.54 -4.95 2.06
C GLU A 94 0.09 -6.26 2.52
N VAL A 95 1.13 -6.71 1.83
CA VAL A 95 1.94 -7.88 2.20
C VAL A 95 3.40 -7.56 2.01
N TYR A 96 4.19 -7.82 3.03
CA TYR A 96 5.64 -7.63 3.03
C TYR A 96 6.33 -8.95 3.36
N ARG A 97 7.37 -9.30 2.58
CA ARG A 97 8.35 -10.29 2.99
C ARG A 97 9.43 -9.59 3.80
N LEU A 98 9.70 -10.10 4.97
CA LEU A 98 10.64 -9.48 5.91
C LEU A 98 11.96 -10.26 5.98
N THR A 99 13.02 -9.55 6.34
CA THR A 99 14.26 -10.16 6.82
C THR A 99 14.25 -10.09 8.33
N GLY A 100 14.50 -11.20 9.02
CA GLY A 100 14.52 -11.22 10.49
C GLY A 100 14.37 -12.62 11.05
N SER A 101 14.37 -12.74 12.37
CA SER A 101 14.49 -14.03 13.05
C SER A 101 13.18 -14.74 13.36
N SER A 102 12.03 -14.08 13.29
CA SER A 102 10.77 -14.66 13.80
C SER A 102 9.55 -14.49 12.91
N THR A 103 9.65 -13.66 11.88
CA THR A 103 8.53 -13.34 10.99
C THR A 103 9.03 -13.29 9.56
N ASP A 104 8.47 -14.12 8.68
CA ASP A 104 8.82 -14.14 7.27
C ASP A 104 7.95 -13.20 6.46
N TYR A 105 6.66 -13.10 6.82
CA TYR A 105 5.68 -12.25 6.14
C TYR A 105 4.86 -11.44 7.15
N LEU A 106 4.62 -10.18 6.80
CA LEU A 106 3.72 -9.28 7.52
C LEU A 106 2.60 -8.87 6.57
N LEU A 107 1.37 -9.16 6.97
CA LEU A 107 0.17 -8.78 6.25
C LEU A 107 -0.54 -7.67 7.00
N LYS A 108 -1.00 -6.66 6.29
CA LYS A 108 -1.92 -5.65 6.80
C LYS A 108 -3.33 -5.95 6.30
N ILE A 109 -4.22 -6.18 7.24
CA ILE A 109 -5.58 -6.64 7.01
C ILE A 109 -6.55 -5.60 7.56
N VAL A 110 -7.64 -5.36 6.87
CA VAL A 110 -8.75 -4.51 7.32
C VAL A 110 -10.01 -5.34 7.48
N ALA A 111 -10.77 -5.08 8.54
CA ALA A 111 -12.02 -5.79 8.78
C ALA A 111 -13.05 -4.89 9.47
N PRO A 112 -14.37 -5.21 9.35
CA PRO A 112 -15.43 -4.49 10.04
C PRO A 112 -15.35 -4.64 11.57
N SER A 113 -15.03 -5.85 12.06
CA SER A 113 -15.00 -6.20 13.48
C SER A 113 -13.97 -7.30 13.75
N ILE A 114 -13.74 -7.57 15.03
CA ILE A 114 -12.90 -8.68 15.49
C ILE A 114 -13.50 -10.02 15.05
N ASP A 115 -14.82 -10.18 15.15
CA ASP A 115 -15.51 -11.41 14.76
C ASP A 115 -15.35 -11.72 13.26
N GLU A 116 -15.43 -10.70 12.40
CA GLU A 116 -15.21 -10.87 10.96
C GLU A 116 -13.74 -11.17 10.64
N TYR A 117 -12.80 -10.58 11.41
CA TYR A 117 -11.40 -10.93 11.29
C TYR A 117 -11.13 -12.38 11.73
N ASP A 118 -11.73 -12.83 12.84
CA ASP A 118 -11.56 -14.22 13.30
C ASP A 118 -12.08 -15.23 12.27
N LYS A 119 -13.26 -15.00 11.69
CA LYS A 119 -13.78 -15.82 10.59
C LYS A 119 -12.82 -15.89 9.40
N PHE A 120 -12.23 -14.76 9.03
CA PHE A 120 -11.22 -14.72 7.97
C PHE A 120 -9.97 -15.52 8.34
N GLN A 121 -9.46 -15.33 9.57
CA GLN A 121 -8.28 -16.04 10.06
C GLN A 121 -8.48 -17.55 10.07
N GLN A 122 -9.65 -18.04 10.48
CA GLN A 122 -10.00 -19.47 10.45
C GLN A 122 -9.99 -20.02 9.01
N LYS A 123 -10.50 -19.28 8.04
CA LYS A 123 -10.41 -19.68 6.63
C LYS A 123 -8.96 -19.75 6.16
N LEU A 124 -8.16 -18.73 6.47
CA LEU A 124 -6.75 -18.66 6.09
C LEU A 124 -5.95 -19.85 6.64
N ILE A 125 -6.18 -20.25 7.89
CA ILE A 125 -5.53 -21.39 8.54
C ILE A 125 -5.88 -22.72 7.84
N ASN A 126 -7.10 -22.85 7.33
CA ASN A 126 -7.55 -24.05 6.64
C ASN A 126 -7.02 -24.15 5.20
N GLU A 127 -6.69 -23.04 4.58
CA GLU A 127 -6.27 -23.00 3.16
C GLU A 127 -4.75 -23.15 2.97
N ILE A 128 -3.95 -22.72 3.94
CA ILE A 128 -2.48 -22.79 3.85
C ILE A 128 -1.84 -23.05 5.20
N LYS A 129 -0.76 -23.84 5.19
CA LYS A 129 -0.02 -24.17 6.41
C LYS A 129 1.01 -23.10 6.74
N PHE A 130 0.97 -22.67 8.00
CA PHE A 130 1.98 -21.79 8.61
C PHE A 130 2.70 -22.53 9.74
N ASN A 131 3.96 -22.18 9.99
CA ASN A 131 4.69 -22.66 11.16
C ASN A 131 4.23 -21.92 12.41
N LYS A 132 4.14 -20.59 12.30
CA LYS A 132 3.67 -19.72 13.37
C LYS A 132 2.90 -18.54 12.79
N MET A 133 1.89 -18.11 13.52
CA MET A 133 1.05 -16.97 13.17
C MET A 133 0.75 -16.13 14.42
N SER A 134 0.82 -14.80 14.30
CA SER A 134 0.53 -13.88 15.40
C SER A 134 -0.19 -12.65 14.86
N SER A 135 -1.34 -12.32 15.46
CA SER A 135 -2.17 -11.16 15.10
C SER A 135 -1.96 -10.03 16.08
N SER A 136 -1.74 -8.82 15.58
CA SER A 136 -1.68 -7.59 16.36
C SER A 136 -2.71 -6.60 15.84
N ILE A 137 -3.68 -6.23 16.68
CA ILE A 137 -4.71 -5.26 16.32
C ILE A 137 -4.18 -3.86 16.58
N ALA A 138 -4.24 -2.98 15.58
CA ALA A 138 -3.85 -1.59 15.73
C ALA A 138 -4.90 -0.84 16.57
N LEU A 139 -4.53 -0.44 17.78
CA LEU A 139 -5.41 0.34 18.67
C LEU A 139 -5.64 1.75 18.14
N LYS A 140 -4.61 2.36 17.56
CA LYS A 140 -4.63 3.73 17.03
C LYS A 140 -3.61 3.90 15.92
N GLU A 141 -4.01 4.53 14.84
CA GLU A 141 -3.09 5.03 13.82
C GLU A 141 -2.49 6.37 14.32
N ILE A 142 -1.19 6.37 14.60
CA ILE A 142 -0.51 7.56 15.14
C ILE A 142 -0.12 8.51 14.02
N LYS A 143 0.31 7.96 12.87
CA LYS A 143 0.71 8.74 11.71
C LYS A 143 0.43 7.96 10.44
N LYS A 144 -0.20 8.61 9.48
CA LYS A 144 -0.35 8.12 8.11
C LYS A 144 -0.12 9.28 7.15
N ILE A 145 0.87 9.14 6.31
CA ILE A 145 1.19 10.09 5.25
C ILE A 145 1.24 9.31 3.94
N ASN A 146 0.50 9.76 2.94
CA ASN A 146 0.48 9.13 1.62
C ASN A 146 1.52 9.72 0.65
N SER A 147 2.38 10.64 1.14
CA SER A 147 3.44 11.27 0.35
C SER A 147 4.82 10.76 0.76
N LEU A 148 5.63 10.42 -0.21
CA LEU A 148 7.03 10.03 -0.02
C LEU A 148 7.91 11.27 0.08
N PRO A 149 8.99 11.26 0.90
CA PRO A 149 9.98 12.31 0.92
C PRO A 149 10.73 12.36 -0.43
N LEU A 150 10.94 13.55 -0.96
CA LEU A 150 11.61 13.77 -2.25
C LEU A 150 13.04 14.31 -2.08
N ASP A 151 13.58 14.26 -0.85
CA ASP A 151 14.90 14.81 -0.53
C ASP A 151 16.06 13.97 -1.07
N TYR A 152 15.76 12.70 -1.42
CA TYR A 152 16.77 11.72 -1.88
C TYR A 152 16.90 11.60 -3.40
N ILE A 153 16.23 12.46 -4.16
CA ILE A 153 16.24 12.45 -5.62
C ILE A 153 16.68 13.79 -6.21
#